data_3c69d205f5651209591fcdead9be3d56
#
_entry.id   3c69d205f5651209591fcdead9be3d56
#
_cell.length_a   1.000
_cell.length_b   1.000
_cell.length_c   1.000
_cell.angle_alpha   90.00
_cell.angle_beta   90.00
_cell.angle_gamma   90.00
#
_symmetry.space_group_name_H-M   'P 1'
#
loop_
_entity.id
_entity.type
_entity.pdbx_description
1 polymer ?
#
loop_
_entity_poly.entity_id
_entity_poly.type
_entity_poly.pdbx_seq_one_letter_code
_entity_poly.pdbx_strand_id
1 'polypeptide(L)'
;MIYIQHGLNTNQMQATGQGFTAFLYNYHPRRITITANNRDAVKRGLDYAISGTIDGHTRSNASIKARDVLAVDLDYISPELTDVTIYHELEKALSQSNWYLYPTATNGLGRNRYRLIVMLEAPITSPEDYSALVSWITHGLGRAGIITAKDGSNATWGQLFGTPVINQFYPPNLPLIRKHDGLAYPTDKKTMQIVRNILKQEYNENPTPGIVAPVLPKTRGAYKKTRPQSAGLTYTGRLLSEFANGITEGARNNKLFELVVYSLSQGMDVAAIWKLVQGFNSCFVYPSIDGRELTALFRSAMNTRRKDLNND
;
A
#
# COMPACT_ATOMS: atom_id res chain seq x y z
N MET A 1 14.35 7.26 14.50
CA MET A 1 13.56 8.34 15.17
C MET A 1 12.14 8.32 14.65
N ILE A 2 11.13 8.65 15.50
CA ILE A 2 9.73 8.80 15.07
C ILE A 2 9.43 10.24 14.71
N TYR A 3 8.74 10.40 13.58
CA TYR A 3 8.16 11.66 13.12
C TYR A 3 6.64 11.52 13.06
N ILE A 4 5.92 12.51 13.59
CA ILE A 4 4.44 12.53 13.66
C ILE A 4 3.89 13.55 12.68
N GLN A 5 2.82 13.18 12.00
CA GLN A 5 1.97 14.04 11.19
C GLN A 5 0.58 14.07 11.83
N HIS A 6 0.07 15.28 12.16
CA HIS A 6 -1.27 15.44 12.69
C HIS A 6 -2.28 15.56 11.56
N GLY A 7 -3.07 14.51 11.37
CA GLY A 7 -4.05 14.42 10.29
C GLY A 7 -3.46 14.08 8.91
N LEU A 8 -4.35 13.93 7.92
CA LEU A 8 -3.99 13.60 6.53
C LEU A 8 -3.99 14.81 5.59
N ASN A 9 -4.40 15.99 6.06
CA ASN A 9 -4.52 17.20 5.24
C ASN A 9 -3.20 17.99 5.12
N THR A 10 -2.14 17.49 5.70
CA THR A 10 -0.80 18.11 5.71
C THR A 10 0.27 17.07 5.39
N ASN A 11 1.44 17.53 4.98
CA ASN A 11 2.64 16.71 4.88
C ASN A 11 3.71 17.15 5.90
N GLN A 12 3.36 18.00 6.86
CA GLN A 12 4.28 18.48 7.88
C GLN A 12 4.52 17.39 8.92
N MET A 13 5.78 17.11 9.20
CA MET A 13 6.24 16.09 10.13
C MET A 13 6.96 16.75 11.29
N GLN A 14 6.65 16.33 12.51
CA GLN A 14 7.30 16.76 13.73
C GLN A 14 8.12 15.61 14.31
N ALA A 15 9.42 15.84 14.50
CA ALA A 15 10.29 14.88 15.16
C ALA A 15 9.95 14.78 16.66
N THR A 16 9.82 13.56 17.17
CA THR A 16 9.53 13.33 18.61
C THR A 16 10.79 13.27 19.47
N GLY A 17 11.98 13.16 18.86
CA GLY A 17 13.22 12.91 19.57
C GLY A 17 13.38 11.47 20.08
N GLN A 18 12.39 10.59 19.84
CA GLN A 18 12.34 9.22 20.37
C GLN A 18 12.52 8.18 19.26
N GLY A 19 13.14 7.05 19.61
CA GLY A 19 13.07 5.82 18.81
C GLY A 19 11.70 5.16 18.93
N PHE A 20 11.42 4.20 18.04
CA PHE A 20 10.09 3.57 17.95
C PHE A 20 9.63 2.92 19.27
N THR A 21 10.47 2.14 19.91
CA THR A 21 10.14 1.45 21.18
C THR A 21 9.83 2.45 22.30
N ALA A 22 10.67 3.47 22.49
CA ALA A 22 10.47 4.51 23.51
C ALA A 22 9.20 5.31 23.23
N PHE A 23 8.92 5.61 21.95
CA PHE A 23 7.69 6.27 21.54
C PHE A 23 6.47 5.45 21.94
N LEU A 24 6.39 4.16 21.58
CA LEU A 24 5.25 3.32 21.93
C LEU A 24 5.05 3.15 23.42
N TYR A 25 6.15 3.06 24.18
CA TYR A 25 6.08 2.95 25.64
C TYR A 25 5.46 4.19 26.31
N ASN A 26 5.78 5.37 25.78
CA ASN A 26 5.28 6.66 26.30
C ASN A 26 3.99 7.13 25.63
N TYR A 27 3.49 6.39 24.64
CA TYR A 27 2.34 6.82 23.86
C TYR A 27 1.02 6.59 24.58
N HIS A 28 0.18 7.64 24.60
CA HIS A 28 -1.16 7.58 25.19
C HIS A 28 -2.22 7.53 24.10
N PRO A 29 -2.79 6.33 23.83
CA PRO A 29 -3.75 6.13 22.76
C PRO A 29 -5.04 6.94 22.95
N ARG A 30 -5.47 7.66 21.91
CA ARG A 30 -6.77 8.32 21.90
C ARG A 30 -7.90 7.29 21.84
N ARG A 31 -8.98 7.57 22.57
CA ARG A 31 -10.26 6.87 22.38
C ARG A 31 -11.03 7.54 21.24
N ILE A 32 -11.56 6.71 20.34
CA ILE A 32 -12.33 7.16 19.18
C ILE A 32 -13.63 6.36 19.05
N THR A 33 -14.64 6.99 18.48
CA THR A 33 -15.85 6.30 18.02
C THR A 33 -15.89 6.35 16.51
N ILE A 34 -15.88 5.18 15.86
CA ILE A 34 -15.82 5.06 14.42
C ILE A 34 -17.00 4.24 13.88
N THR A 35 -17.63 4.73 12.81
CA THR A 35 -18.74 4.10 12.10
C THR A 35 -18.44 4.12 10.61
N ALA A 36 -19.23 3.39 9.81
CA ALA A 36 -19.09 3.45 8.36
C ALA A 36 -19.25 4.89 7.81
N ASN A 37 -20.13 5.70 8.41
CA ASN A 37 -20.44 7.05 7.93
C ASN A 37 -19.37 8.09 8.31
N ASN A 38 -18.70 7.94 9.47
CA ASN A 38 -17.71 8.91 9.93
C ASN A 38 -16.26 8.45 9.73
N ARG A 39 -16.04 7.27 9.17
CA ARG A 39 -14.72 6.64 9.02
C ARG A 39 -13.67 7.59 8.46
N ASP A 40 -13.96 8.22 7.35
CA ASP A 40 -12.99 9.06 6.63
C ASP A 40 -12.73 10.37 7.38
N ALA A 41 -13.76 10.95 8.02
CA ALA A 41 -13.58 12.14 8.86
C ALA A 41 -12.71 11.83 10.08
N VAL A 42 -12.98 10.73 10.77
CA VAL A 42 -12.16 10.28 11.91
C VAL A 42 -10.72 10.04 11.48
N LYS A 43 -10.49 9.28 10.41
CA LYS A 43 -9.13 8.99 9.91
C LYS A 43 -8.36 10.25 9.54
N ARG A 44 -9.01 11.27 8.95
CA ARG A 44 -8.33 12.55 8.63
C ARG A 44 -7.83 13.30 9.84
N GLY A 45 -8.42 13.12 11.01
CA GLY A 45 -8.05 13.78 12.26
C GLY A 45 -7.14 12.97 13.19
N LEU A 46 -6.67 11.79 12.78
CA LEU A 46 -5.76 10.97 13.57
C LEU A 46 -4.30 11.35 13.33
N ASP A 47 -3.46 10.86 14.23
CA ASP A 47 -2.02 11.01 14.12
C ASP A 47 -1.43 9.85 13.31
N TYR A 48 -0.47 10.20 12.47
CA TYR A 48 0.26 9.26 11.63
C TYR A 48 1.75 9.43 11.85
N ALA A 49 2.50 8.37 11.61
CA ALA A 49 3.93 8.37 11.86
C ALA A 49 4.74 7.81 10.69
N ILE A 50 6.01 8.21 10.67
CA ILE A 50 7.10 7.52 9.99
C ILE A 50 8.19 7.27 11.03
N SER A 51 8.80 6.09 10.99
CA SER A 51 10.00 5.77 11.75
C SER A 51 11.21 5.69 10.82
N GLY A 52 12.28 6.41 11.18
CA GLY A 52 13.50 6.47 10.39
C GLY A 52 14.17 7.84 10.41
N THR A 53 14.56 8.33 9.24
CA THR A 53 15.21 9.65 9.06
C THR A 53 14.50 10.41 7.96
N ILE A 54 14.06 11.64 8.27
CA ILE A 54 13.48 12.58 7.31
C ILE A 54 14.37 13.83 7.28
N ASP A 55 14.66 14.29 6.08
CA ASP A 55 15.36 15.55 5.83
C ASP A 55 14.36 16.71 5.82
N GLY A 56 14.52 17.65 6.74
CA GLY A 56 13.57 18.74 6.96
C GLY A 56 12.29 18.30 7.70
N HIS A 57 11.19 19.01 7.43
CA HIS A 57 9.93 18.84 8.13
C HIS A 57 8.76 18.45 7.22
N THR A 58 9.01 18.26 5.95
CA THR A 58 7.96 17.94 4.96
C THR A 58 8.12 16.53 4.43
N ARG A 59 7.08 15.72 4.56
CA ARG A 59 7.08 14.34 4.05
C ARG A 59 6.97 14.30 2.53
N SER A 60 7.95 13.68 1.90
CA SER A 60 7.97 13.29 0.50
C SER A 60 8.88 12.08 0.33
N ASN A 61 8.79 11.37 -0.78
CA ASN A 61 9.73 10.27 -1.06
C ASN A 61 11.19 10.76 -1.10
N ALA A 62 11.42 11.99 -1.54
CA ALA A 62 12.77 12.57 -1.60
C ALA A 62 13.32 12.97 -0.21
N SER A 63 12.45 13.39 0.72
CA SER A 63 12.86 13.80 2.06
C SER A 63 13.11 12.62 3.00
N ILE A 64 12.48 11.46 2.77
CA ILE A 64 12.70 10.26 3.59
C ILE A 64 14.03 9.64 3.19
N LYS A 65 14.98 9.60 4.12
CA LYS A 65 16.34 9.07 3.89
C LYS A 65 16.52 7.64 4.38
N ALA A 66 15.75 7.25 5.40
CA ALA A 66 15.82 5.89 5.94
C ALA A 66 14.54 5.49 6.66
N ARG A 67 14.29 4.19 6.74
CA ARG A 67 13.23 3.55 7.53
C ARG A 67 13.88 2.56 8.49
N ASP A 68 13.58 2.66 9.79
CA ASP A 68 14.14 1.79 10.84
C ASP A 68 13.14 0.77 11.38
N VAL A 69 11.90 0.76 10.85
CA VAL A 69 10.89 -0.28 11.04
C VAL A 69 10.18 -0.56 9.72
N LEU A 70 9.66 -1.78 9.58
CA LEU A 70 8.62 -2.10 8.61
C LEU A 70 7.26 -1.90 9.27
N ALA A 71 6.37 -1.15 8.62
CA ALA A 71 4.99 -1.01 9.04
C ALA A 71 4.08 -1.66 7.99
N VAL A 72 3.34 -2.68 8.39
CA VAL A 72 2.48 -3.47 7.51
C VAL A 72 1.05 -3.44 8.03
N ASP A 73 0.13 -2.90 7.25
CA ASP A 73 -1.29 -2.96 7.53
C ASP A 73 -1.85 -4.34 7.15
N LEU A 74 -2.39 -5.04 8.14
CA LEU A 74 -3.03 -6.33 7.99
C LEU A 74 -4.54 -6.11 7.80
N ASP A 75 -4.92 -5.61 6.62
CA ASP A 75 -6.31 -5.26 6.29
C ASP A 75 -7.13 -6.47 5.84
N TYR A 76 -6.48 -7.52 5.37
CA TYR A 76 -7.11 -8.73 4.84
C TYR A 76 -6.76 -9.97 5.68
N ILE A 77 -7.00 -9.87 6.98
CA ILE A 77 -6.79 -10.97 7.91
C ILE A 77 -7.77 -12.11 7.59
N SER A 78 -7.31 -13.36 7.69
CA SER A 78 -8.18 -14.53 7.56
C SER A 78 -9.38 -14.41 8.50
N PRO A 79 -10.62 -14.59 8.01
CA PRO A 79 -11.84 -14.44 8.81
C PRO A 79 -11.92 -15.43 9.97
N GLU A 80 -11.14 -16.50 9.95
CA GLU A 80 -11.04 -17.50 11.00
C GLU A 80 -10.22 -17.03 12.20
N LEU A 81 -9.41 -15.97 12.04
CA LEU A 81 -8.55 -15.44 13.08
C LEU A 81 -9.27 -14.38 13.91
N THR A 82 -9.25 -14.60 15.22
CA THR A 82 -9.76 -13.66 16.23
C THR A 82 -8.67 -12.71 16.72
N ASP A 83 -9.04 -11.71 17.53
CA ASP A 83 -8.10 -10.82 18.19
C ASP A 83 -7.06 -11.54 19.07
N VAL A 84 -7.36 -12.74 19.54
CA VAL A 84 -6.44 -13.57 20.34
C VAL A 84 -5.57 -14.43 19.42
N THR A 85 -6.19 -15.16 18.50
CA THR A 85 -5.48 -16.16 17.69
C THR A 85 -4.52 -15.55 16.68
N ILE A 86 -4.79 -14.34 16.17
CA ILE A 86 -3.86 -13.64 15.26
C ILE A 86 -2.49 -13.41 15.91
N TYR A 87 -2.45 -13.11 17.19
CA TYR A 87 -1.17 -12.92 17.88
C TYR A 87 -0.36 -14.21 17.88
N HIS A 88 -0.98 -15.34 18.23
CA HIS A 88 -0.31 -16.64 18.26
C HIS A 88 0.16 -17.13 16.88
N GLU A 89 -0.62 -16.86 15.84
CA GLU A 89 -0.18 -17.21 14.49
C GLU A 89 0.99 -16.32 14.02
N LEU A 90 1.01 -15.05 14.40
CA LEU A 90 2.17 -14.18 14.16
C LEU A 90 3.40 -14.62 14.97
N GLU A 91 3.24 -15.06 16.23
CA GLU A 91 4.34 -15.62 17.03
C GLU A 91 4.97 -16.83 16.34
N LYS A 92 4.18 -17.70 15.72
CA LYS A 92 4.70 -18.85 14.97
C LYS A 92 5.41 -18.40 13.69
N ALA A 93 4.78 -17.52 12.92
CA ALA A 93 5.28 -17.09 11.62
C ALA A 93 6.54 -16.21 11.70
N LEU A 94 6.66 -15.41 12.77
CA LEU A 94 7.74 -14.46 13.02
C LEU A 94 8.44 -14.71 14.35
N SER A 95 8.59 -15.98 14.73
CA SER A 95 9.05 -16.41 16.06
C SER A 95 10.42 -15.89 16.48
N GLN A 96 11.30 -15.56 15.53
CA GLN A 96 12.63 -15.04 15.84
C GLN A 96 12.72 -13.52 15.79
N SER A 97 11.66 -12.85 15.31
CA SER A 97 11.69 -11.43 15.02
C SER A 97 11.11 -10.59 16.17
N ASN A 98 11.68 -9.41 16.39
CA ASN A 98 11.10 -8.41 17.30
C ASN A 98 10.02 -7.62 16.55
N TRP A 99 8.79 -7.68 17.04
CA TRP A 99 7.68 -6.99 16.42
C TRP A 99 6.62 -6.51 17.41
N TYR A 100 5.81 -5.57 16.96
CA TYR A 100 4.66 -5.04 17.67
C TYR A 100 3.40 -5.22 16.83
N LEU A 101 2.28 -5.50 17.49
CA LEU A 101 0.96 -5.62 16.88
C LEU A 101 -0.03 -4.73 17.63
N TYR A 102 -0.79 -3.91 16.89
CA TYR A 102 -1.89 -3.14 17.47
C TYR A 102 -3.03 -2.95 16.45
N PRO A 103 -4.29 -2.76 16.93
CA PRO A 103 -5.42 -2.59 16.04
C PRO A 103 -5.33 -1.27 15.27
N THR A 104 -5.77 -1.26 14.01
CA THR A 104 -5.96 0.00 13.28
C THR A 104 -7.23 0.72 13.75
N ALA A 105 -7.39 1.99 13.37
CA ALA A 105 -8.57 2.77 13.76
C ALA A 105 -9.89 2.11 13.35
N THR A 106 -9.89 1.33 12.28
CA THR A 106 -11.08 0.64 11.74
C THR A 106 -11.18 -0.83 12.13
N ASN A 107 -10.36 -1.29 13.08
CA ASN A 107 -10.47 -2.67 13.59
C ASN A 107 -11.87 -2.95 14.13
N GLY A 108 -12.47 -4.08 13.79
CA GLY A 108 -13.82 -4.46 14.20
C GLY A 108 -14.96 -3.79 13.43
N LEU A 109 -14.68 -2.80 12.57
CA LEU A 109 -15.66 -2.24 11.66
C LEU A 109 -15.82 -3.15 10.43
N GLY A 110 -16.62 -4.20 10.58
CA GLY A 110 -16.89 -5.22 9.57
C GLY A 110 -15.85 -6.33 9.48
N ARG A 111 -14.61 -6.11 9.92
CA ARG A 111 -13.54 -7.11 9.96
C ARG A 111 -12.41 -6.70 10.90
N ASN A 112 -11.58 -7.68 11.28
CA ASN A 112 -10.36 -7.43 12.05
C ASN A 112 -9.29 -6.79 11.17
N ARG A 113 -8.62 -5.76 11.73
CA ARG A 113 -7.55 -5.03 11.05
C ARG A 113 -6.49 -4.63 12.06
N TYR A 114 -5.29 -5.06 11.81
CA TYR A 114 -4.15 -4.79 12.67
C TYR A 114 -3.02 -4.13 11.92
N ARG A 115 -2.11 -3.54 12.66
CA ARG A 115 -0.82 -3.08 12.16
C ARG A 115 0.27 -3.87 12.81
N LEU A 116 1.09 -4.48 11.98
CA LEU A 116 2.31 -5.16 12.36
C LEU A 116 3.48 -4.21 12.11
N ILE A 117 4.30 -4.02 13.14
CA ILE A 117 5.56 -3.29 13.03
C ILE A 117 6.68 -4.27 13.31
N VAL A 118 7.60 -4.44 12.36
CA VAL A 118 8.78 -5.30 12.52
C VAL A 118 10.01 -4.41 12.69
N MET A 119 10.76 -4.64 13.75
CA MET A 119 11.99 -3.90 14.04
C MET A 119 13.10 -4.35 13.11
N LEU A 120 13.84 -3.40 12.54
CA LEU A 120 14.96 -3.66 11.63
C LEU A 120 16.29 -3.57 12.36
N GLU A 121 17.25 -4.43 12.00
CA GLU A 121 18.61 -4.43 12.57
C GLU A 121 19.36 -3.15 12.21
N ALA A 122 19.29 -2.75 10.96
CA ALA A 122 19.80 -1.47 10.48
C ALA A 122 18.75 -0.75 9.62
N PRO A 123 18.76 0.58 9.59
CA PRO A 123 17.83 1.34 8.75
C PRO A 123 18.01 1.03 7.26
N ILE A 124 16.90 0.79 6.57
CA ILE A 124 16.87 0.68 5.11
C ILE A 124 16.87 2.08 4.51
N THR A 125 17.75 2.33 3.54
CA THR A 125 17.89 3.60 2.83
C THR A 125 17.40 3.55 1.38
N SER A 126 17.05 2.37 0.89
CA SER A 126 16.56 2.12 -0.48
C SER A 126 15.05 1.85 -0.47
N PRO A 127 14.24 2.62 -1.24
CA PRO A 127 12.83 2.33 -1.44
C PRO A 127 12.57 0.93 -2.01
N GLU A 128 13.45 0.45 -2.89
CA GLU A 128 13.37 -0.87 -3.51
C GLU A 128 13.56 -1.98 -2.47
N ASP A 129 14.53 -1.82 -1.56
CA ASP A 129 14.77 -2.78 -0.49
C ASP A 129 13.63 -2.79 0.53
N TYR A 130 13.09 -1.62 0.87
CA TYR A 130 11.90 -1.52 1.72
C TYR A 130 10.71 -2.26 1.10
N SER A 131 10.43 -2.00 -0.18
CA SER A 131 9.35 -2.66 -0.92
C SER A 131 9.54 -4.18 -1.01
N ALA A 132 10.77 -4.62 -1.28
CA ALA A 132 11.10 -6.04 -1.33
C ALA A 132 10.86 -6.72 0.03
N LEU A 133 11.30 -6.09 1.13
CA LEU A 133 11.13 -6.67 2.46
C LEU A 133 9.68 -6.70 2.92
N VAL A 134 8.89 -5.64 2.63
CA VAL A 134 7.43 -5.66 2.85
C VAL A 134 6.78 -6.80 2.07
N SER A 135 7.13 -6.97 0.79
CA SER A 135 6.61 -8.04 -0.06
C SER A 135 6.96 -9.42 0.47
N TRP A 136 8.19 -9.60 0.96
CA TRP A 136 8.66 -10.83 1.57
C TRP A 136 7.88 -11.19 2.84
N ILE A 137 7.75 -10.24 3.78
CA ILE A 137 6.99 -10.45 5.02
C ILE A 137 5.53 -10.76 4.71
N THR A 138 4.87 -9.97 3.87
CA THR A 138 3.46 -10.18 3.52
C THR A 138 3.25 -11.50 2.76
N HIS A 139 4.22 -11.92 1.93
CA HIS A 139 4.17 -13.24 1.29
C HIS A 139 4.23 -14.36 2.34
N GLY A 140 5.16 -14.28 3.28
CA GLY A 140 5.27 -15.23 4.40
C GLY A 140 3.98 -15.32 5.22
N LEU A 141 3.36 -14.18 5.55
CA LEU A 141 2.08 -14.13 6.26
C LEU A 141 0.92 -14.74 5.46
N GLY A 142 0.92 -14.55 4.13
CA GLY A 142 -0.05 -15.20 3.24
C GLY A 142 0.12 -16.72 3.22
N ARG A 143 1.35 -17.22 3.13
CA ARG A 143 1.65 -18.67 3.19
C ARG A 143 1.29 -19.28 4.54
N ALA A 144 1.43 -18.54 5.63
CA ALA A 144 1.01 -18.95 6.96
C ALA A 144 -0.51 -18.87 7.17
N GLY A 145 -1.30 -18.44 6.17
CA GLY A 145 -2.75 -18.32 6.28
C GLY A 145 -3.24 -17.15 7.17
N ILE A 146 -2.34 -16.23 7.53
CA ILE A 146 -2.67 -15.10 8.40
C ILE A 146 -3.43 -14.02 7.63
N ILE A 147 -3.01 -13.76 6.40
CA ILE A 147 -3.68 -12.82 5.49
C ILE A 147 -4.15 -13.50 4.22
N THR A 148 -5.29 -13.09 3.70
CA THR A 148 -5.88 -13.63 2.46
C THR A 148 -5.54 -12.81 1.22
N ALA A 149 -5.11 -11.56 1.41
CA ALA A 149 -4.66 -10.67 0.35
C ALA A 149 -3.59 -9.70 0.87
N LYS A 150 -2.81 -9.13 -0.05
CA LYS A 150 -1.79 -8.12 0.25
C LYS A 150 -2.35 -6.73 0.00
N ASP A 151 -2.03 -5.77 0.88
CA ASP A 151 -2.22 -4.35 0.59
C ASP A 151 -0.94 -3.78 -0.04
N GLY A 152 -1.01 -3.44 -1.32
CA GLY A 152 0.13 -2.90 -2.06
C GLY A 152 0.62 -1.54 -1.54
N SER A 153 -0.20 -0.79 -0.80
CA SER A 153 0.19 0.49 -0.22
C SER A 153 1.30 0.36 0.82
N ASN A 154 1.37 -0.79 1.52
CA ASN A 154 2.41 -1.09 2.52
C ASN A 154 3.84 -0.98 1.96
N ALA A 155 4.02 -1.26 0.68
CA ALA A 155 5.32 -1.22 0.01
C ALA A 155 5.76 0.20 -0.41
N THR A 156 4.89 1.21 -0.21
CA THR A 156 5.18 2.58 -0.61
C THR A 156 6.15 3.24 0.36
N TRP A 157 7.27 3.79 -0.17
CA TRP A 157 8.33 4.41 0.64
C TRP A 157 7.83 5.51 1.58
N GLY A 158 6.97 6.40 1.06
CA GLY A 158 6.37 7.50 1.81
C GLY A 158 5.13 7.14 2.61
N GLN A 159 4.78 5.84 2.74
CA GLN A 159 3.59 5.41 3.45
C GLN A 159 3.67 5.77 4.93
N LEU A 160 2.64 6.46 5.40
CA LEU A 160 2.41 6.70 6.82
C LEU A 160 1.79 5.46 7.46
N PHE A 161 2.12 5.23 8.71
CA PHE A 161 1.34 4.33 9.55
C PHE A 161 0.62 5.11 10.64
N GLY A 162 -0.67 4.81 10.89
CA GLY A 162 -1.44 5.44 11.98
C GLY A 162 -0.91 5.00 13.34
N THR A 163 -0.87 5.91 14.29
CA THR A 163 -0.53 5.60 15.69
C THR A 163 -1.62 4.76 16.35
N PRO A 164 -1.33 4.04 17.46
CA PRO A 164 -2.32 3.25 18.16
C PRO A 164 -3.51 4.10 18.65
N VAL A 165 -4.72 3.59 18.47
CA VAL A 165 -5.96 4.20 18.98
C VAL A 165 -6.87 3.14 19.58
N ILE A 166 -7.73 3.51 20.51
CA ILE A 166 -8.74 2.63 21.09
C ILE A 166 -10.09 2.99 20.49
N ASN A 167 -10.65 2.11 19.66
CA ASN A 167 -12.01 2.26 19.18
C ASN A 167 -12.99 1.43 20.03
N GLN A 168 -14.30 1.62 19.84
CA GLN A 168 -15.34 0.96 20.62
C GLN A 168 -15.45 -0.55 20.41
N PHE A 169 -14.81 -1.11 19.37
CA PHE A 169 -14.88 -2.55 19.06
C PHE A 169 -13.73 -3.33 19.68
N TYR A 170 -12.67 -2.65 20.15
CA TYR A 170 -11.50 -3.36 20.67
C TYR A 170 -11.78 -3.93 22.08
N PRO A 171 -11.51 -5.23 22.33
CA PRO A 171 -11.78 -5.85 23.61
C PRO A 171 -11.01 -5.19 24.74
N PRO A 172 -11.68 -4.74 25.82
CA PRO A 172 -11.02 -4.01 26.92
C PRO A 172 -10.06 -4.86 27.76
N ASN A 173 -10.18 -6.17 27.68
CA ASN A 173 -9.37 -7.14 28.41
C ASN A 173 -8.08 -7.55 27.68
N LEU A 174 -7.86 -7.06 26.46
CA LEU A 174 -6.64 -7.32 25.71
C LEU A 174 -5.69 -6.13 25.76
N PRO A 175 -4.37 -6.34 25.86
CA PRO A 175 -3.38 -5.28 25.71
C PRO A 175 -3.49 -4.63 24.32
N LEU A 176 -3.66 -3.31 24.26
CA LEU A 176 -3.79 -2.59 22.99
C LEU A 176 -2.57 -2.81 22.09
N ILE A 177 -1.39 -2.71 22.65
CA ILE A 177 -0.12 -2.95 21.97
C ILE A 177 0.45 -4.25 22.48
N ARG A 178 0.58 -5.23 21.60
CA ARG A 178 1.19 -6.52 21.90
C ARG A 178 2.58 -6.55 21.28
N LYS A 179 3.54 -7.04 22.03
CA LYS A 179 4.93 -7.14 21.64
C LYS A 179 5.38 -8.60 21.65
N HIS A 180 6.18 -8.96 20.67
CA HIS A 180 6.97 -10.18 20.67
C HIS A 180 8.45 -9.80 20.75
N ASP A 181 9.14 -10.38 21.72
CA ASP A 181 10.58 -10.19 21.91
C ASP A 181 11.36 -11.18 21.07
N GLY A 182 12.18 -10.66 20.19
CA GLY A 182 13.04 -11.41 19.30
C GLY A 182 14.19 -10.55 18.81
N LEU A 183 14.89 -11.01 17.78
CA LEU A 183 15.94 -10.25 17.15
C LEU A 183 15.34 -9.22 16.19
N ALA A 184 16.00 -8.09 16.03
CA ALA A 184 15.68 -7.17 14.96
C ALA A 184 15.87 -7.89 13.59
N TYR A 185 14.99 -7.63 12.64
CA TYR A 185 15.00 -8.31 11.34
C TYR A 185 16.28 -7.90 10.56
N PRO A 186 17.07 -8.86 10.06
CA PRO A 186 18.33 -8.56 9.39
C PRO A 186 18.10 -7.83 8.07
N THR A 187 18.88 -6.78 7.86
CA THR A 187 18.82 -5.91 6.68
C THR A 187 20.17 -5.78 5.97
N ASP A 188 21.11 -6.68 6.27
CA ASP A 188 22.40 -6.71 5.61
C ASP A 188 22.27 -7.03 4.11
N LYS A 189 23.30 -6.70 3.34
CA LYS A 189 23.32 -6.86 1.88
C LYS A 189 23.04 -8.29 1.42
N LYS A 190 23.53 -9.29 2.17
CA LYS A 190 23.34 -10.70 1.82
C LYS A 190 21.87 -11.11 2.00
N THR A 191 21.28 -10.75 3.15
CA THR A 191 19.85 -11.00 3.41
C THR A 191 18.97 -10.32 2.37
N MET A 192 19.23 -9.04 2.06
CA MET A 192 18.45 -8.31 1.06
C MET A 192 18.60 -8.90 -0.34
N GLN A 193 19.78 -9.42 -0.69
CA GLN A 193 19.99 -10.12 -1.96
C GLN A 193 19.19 -11.43 -2.03
N ILE A 194 19.15 -12.21 -0.95
CA ILE A 194 18.35 -13.44 -0.86
C ILE A 194 16.87 -13.12 -1.02
N VAL A 195 16.35 -12.15 -0.28
CA VAL A 195 14.95 -11.72 -0.37
C VAL A 195 14.58 -11.34 -1.81
N ARG A 196 15.40 -10.51 -2.47
CA ARG A 196 15.16 -10.11 -3.87
C ARG A 196 15.20 -11.30 -4.84
N ASN A 197 16.12 -12.23 -4.64
CA ASN A 197 16.26 -13.41 -5.51
C ASN A 197 15.04 -14.35 -5.39
N ILE A 198 14.60 -14.62 -4.15
CA ILE A 198 13.42 -15.48 -3.92
C ILE A 198 12.16 -14.84 -4.50
N LEU A 199 11.92 -13.55 -4.28
CA LEU A 199 10.78 -12.85 -4.85
C LEU A 199 10.80 -12.87 -6.39
N LYS A 200 11.98 -12.76 -7.01
CA LYS A 200 12.12 -12.90 -8.47
C LYS A 200 11.80 -14.31 -8.95
N GLN A 201 12.25 -15.33 -8.22
CA GLN A 201 11.95 -16.73 -8.56
C GLN A 201 10.46 -17.02 -8.44
N GLU A 202 9.83 -16.62 -7.34
CA GLU A 202 8.39 -16.81 -7.12
C GLU A 202 7.55 -16.07 -8.17
N TYR A 203 7.97 -14.87 -8.59
CA TYR A 203 7.33 -14.15 -9.68
C TYR A 203 7.45 -14.87 -11.01
N ASN A 204 8.59 -15.54 -11.27
CA ASN A 204 8.81 -16.30 -12.50
C ASN A 204 8.11 -17.68 -12.49
N GLU A 205 8.00 -18.32 -11.32
CA GLU A 205 7.36 -19.62 -11.14
C GLU A 205 5.83 -19.53 -11.02
N ASN A 206 5.34 -18.44 -10.48
CA ASN A 206 3.92 -18.12 -10.39
C ASN A 206 3.65 -16.77 -11.09
N PRO A 207 3.80 -16.70 -12.42
CA PRO A 207 3.38 -15.50 -13.13
C PRO A 207 1.89 -15.35 -12.88
N THR A 208 1.47 -14.15 -12.50
CA THR A 208 0.03 -13.82 -12.40
C THR A 208 -0.66 -14.35 -13.64
N PRO A 209 -1.67 -15.24 -13.54
CA PRO A 209 -2.24 -15.86 -14.73
C PRO A 209 -2.74 -14.77 -15.67
N GLY A 210 -2.08 -14.59 -16.80
CA GLY A 210 -2.60 -13.76 -17.86
C GLY A 210 -1.63 -12.86 -18.62
N ILE A 211 -0.40 -12.63 -18.18
CA ILE A 211 0.51 -11.81 -18.98
C ILE A 211 1.88 -12.47 -19.05
N VAL A 212 2.02 -13.43 -19.96
CA VAL A 212 3.32 -13.66 -20.60
C VAL A 212 3.57 -12.40 -21.42
N ALA A 213 4.39 -11.48 -20.92
CA ALA A 213 4.89 -10.42 -21.76
C ALA A 213 5.54 -11.12 -22.96
N PRO A 214 5.03 -10.92 -24.21
CA PRO A 214 5.67 -11.52 -25.35
C PRO A 214 7.12 -11.04 -25.32
N VAL A 215 8.07 -11.97 -25.38
CA VAL A 215 9.46 -11.65 -25.65
C VAL A 215 9.44 -10.97 -27.00
N LEU A 216 9.40 -9.64 -27.00
CA LEU A 216 9.49 -8.88 -28.22
C LEU A 216 10.79 -9.30 -28.89
N PRO A 217 10.74 -9.84 -30.11
CA PRO A 217 11.95 -10.15 -30.83
C PRO A 217 12.78 -8.87 -30.83
N LYS A 218 14.09 -8.97 -30.53
CA LYS A 218 15.03 -7.85 -30.67
C LYS A 218 15.07 -7.50 -32.16
N THR A 219 14.07 -6.75 -32.60
CA THR A 219 14.09 -6.15 -33.93
C THR A 219 15.20 -5.11 -33.91
N ARG A 220 16.36 -5.48 -34.48
CA ARG A 220 17.34 -4.54 -34.97
C ARG A 220 16.70 -3.78 -36.15
N GLY A 221 15.78 -2.92 -35.86
CA GLY A 221 15.21 -1.96 -36.76
C GLY A 221 15.57 -0.58 -36.27
N ALA A 222 16.37 0.13 -37.02
CA ALA A 222 16.78 1.49 -36.74
C ALA A 222 15.54 2.40 -36.71
N TYR A 223 14.92 2.57 -35.53
CA TYR A 223 14.09 3.74 -35.27
C TYR A 223 15.05 4.94 -35.25
N LYS A 224 15.03 5.76 -36.27
CA LYS A 224 15.70 7.05 -36.25
C LYS A 224 15.24 7.83 -35.05
N LYS A 225 16.16 8.02 -34.08
CA LYS A 225 15.97 8.89 -32.93
C LYS A 225 15.76 10.32 -33.42
N THR A 226 14.51 10.76 -33.48
CA THR A 226 14.19 12.16 -33.80
C THR A 226 13.51 12.88 -32.60
N ARG A 227 13.72 12.41 -31.37
CA ARG A 227 13.30 13.15 -30.17
C ARG A 227 14.44 13.28 -29.17
N PRO A 228 14.58 14.46 -28.56
CA PRO A 228 15.59 14.67 -27.51
C PRO A 228 15.34 13.72 -26.31
N GLN A 229 16.41 13.25 -25.69
CA GLN A 229 16.40 12.32 -24.55
C GLN A 229 15.75 12.87 -23.27
N SER A 230 15.19 14.08 -23.29
CA SER A 230 14.51 14.73 -22.15
C SER A 230 12.97 14.75 -22.25
N ALA A 231 12.38 14.11 -23.26
CA ALA A 231 10.92 13.99 -23.34
C ALA A 231 10.48 12.89 -22.35
N GLY A 232 9.92 13.28 -21.19
CA GLY A 232 9.29 12.37 -20.24
C GLY A 232 8.25 11.47 -20.91
N LEU A 233 7.82 10.41 -20.21
CA LEU A 233 6.77 9.49 -20.67
C LEU A 233 5.58 10.29 -21.20
N THR A 234 5.04 9.88 -22.34
CA THR A 234 3.76 10.41 -22.82
C THR A 234 2.68 10.16 -21.76
N TYR A 235 1.59 10.95 -21.80
CA TYR A 235 0.46 10.74 -20.90
C TYR A 235 -0.02 9.28 -20.93
N THR A 236 -0.17 8.68 -22.10
CA THR A 236 -0.52 7.27 -22.30
C THR A 236 0.50 6.33 -21.64
N GLY A 237 1.78 6.56 -21.85
CA GLY A 237 2.84 5.73 -21.28
C GLY A 237 2.81 5.77 -19.75
N ARG A 238 2.55 6.93 -19.16
CA ARG A 238 2.42 7.10 -17.71
C ARG A 238 1.19 6.37 -17.18
N LEU A 239 0.02 6.60 -17.79
CA LEU A 239 -1.24 5.97 -17.37
C LEU A 239 -1.16 4.45 -17.43
N LEU A 240 -0.65 3.89 -18.53
CA LEU A 240 -0.47 2.44 -18.68
C LEU A 240 0.55 1.87 -17.69
N SER A 241 1.63 2.60 -17.41
CA SER A 241 2.63 2.19 -16.41
C SER A 241 2.06 2.16 -15.01
N GLU A 242 1.19 3.12 -14.66
CA GLU A 242 0.49 3.12 -13.37
C GLU A 242 -0.40 1.87 -13.22
N PHE A 243 -1.18 1.51 -14.25
CA PHE A 243 -1.96 0.28 -14.21
C PHE A 243 -1.09 -0.97 -14.14
N ALA A 244 -0.02 -1.05 -14.91
CA ALA A 244 0.90 -2.18 -14.88
C ALA A 244 1.54 -2.40 -13.51
N ASN A 245 1.67 -1.34 -12.70
CA ASN A 245 2.14 -1.41 -11.31
C ASN A 245 1.04 -1.78 -10.30
N GLY A 246 -0.20 -1.91 -10.74
CA GLY A 246 -1.36 -2.21 -9.91
C GLY A 246 -1.97 -0.97 -9.25
N ILE A 247 -3.28 -0.85 -9.34
CA ILE A 247 -4.06 0.24 -8.74
C ILE A 247 -4.75 -0.26 -7.47
N THR A 248 -4.47 0.38 -6.34
CA THR A 248 -5.01 -0.02 -5.04
C THR A 248 -6.20 0.83 -4.59
N GLU A 249 -6.87 0.40 -3.53
CA GLU A 249 -8.01 1.11 -2.92
C GLU A 249 -7.64 2.59 -2.63
N GLY A 250 -8.55 3.50 -2.97
CA GLY A 250 -8.34 4.96 -2.87
C GLY A 250 -7.99 5.63 -4.20
N ALA A 251 -7.33 4.93 -5.12
CA ALA A 251 -7.03 5.45 -6.46
C ALA A 251 -7.85 4.79 -7.58
N ARG A 252 -8.52 3.66 -7.30
CA ARG A 252 -9.20 2.81 -8.28
C ARG A 252 -10.17 3.58 -9.18
N ASN A 253 -11.12 4.27 -8.56
CA ASN A 253 -12.17 4.98 -9.28
C ASN A 253 -11.60 6.10 -10.13
N ASN A 254 -10.65 6.88 -9.58
CA ASN A 254 -10.03 7.97 -10.31
C ASN A 254 -9.23 7.46 -11.52
N LYS A 255 -8.47 6.37 -11.37
CA LYS A 255 -7.65 5.84 -12.46
C LYS A 255 -8.47 5.16 -13.56
N LEU A 256 -9.50 4.40 -13.19
CA LEU A 256 -10.42 3.84 -14.18
C LEU A 256 -11.23 4.93 -14.89
N PHE A 257 -11.67 5.98 -14.17
CA PHE A 257 -12.32 7.14 -14.76
C PHE A 257 -11.39 7.86 -15.75
N GLU A 258 -10.14 8.10 -15.36
CA GLU A 258 -9.09 8.70 -16.20
C GLU A 258 -8.87 7.88 -17.48
N LEU A 259 -8.82 6.54 -17.36
CA LEU A 259 -8.69 5.63 -18.51
C LEU A 259 -9.87 5.78 -19.49
N VAL A 260 -11.10 5.83 -18.98
CA VAL A 260 -12.31 6.01 -19.83
C VAL A 260 -12.27 7.35 -20.55
N VAL A 261 -12.07 8.45 -19.81
CA VAL A 261 -12.05 9.81 -20.39
C VAL A 261 -10.95 9.95 -21.43
N TYR A 262 -9.77 9.44 -21.13
CA TYR A 262 -8.65 9.46 -22.07
C TYR A 262 -8.96 8.65 -23.33
N SER A 263 -9.47 7.42 -23.20
CA SER A 263 -9.81 6.57 -24.34
C SER A 263 -10.88 7.22 -25.25
N LEU A 264 -11.87 7.88 -24.63
CA LEU A 264 -12.89 8.67 -25.36
C LEU A 264 -12.25 9.85 -26.11
N SER A 265 -11.28 10.54 -25.49
CA SER A 265 -10.58 11.65 -26.13
C SER A 265 -9.74 11.23 -27.34
N GLN A 266 -9.30 9.96 -27.35
CA GLN A 266 -8.57 9.37 -28.47
C GLN A 266 -9.50 8.79 -29.56
N GLY A 267 -10.81 8.96 -29.43
CA GLY A 267 -11.78 8.49 -30.44
C GLY A 267 -12.02 6.98 -30.43
N MET A 268 -11.71 6.29 -29.33
CA MET A 268 -12.01 4.85 -29.22
C MET A 268 -13.52 4.59 -29.18
N ASP A 269 -13.93 3.47 -29.76
CA ASP A 269 -15.32 2.99 -29.70
C ASP A 269 -15.76 2.68 -28.26
N VAL A 270 -16.98 3.09 -27.90
CA VAL A 270 -17.51 2.98 -26.53
C VAL A 270 -17.57 1.53 -26.05
N ALA A 271 -17.95 0.58 -26.93
CA ALA A 271 -17.98 -0.83 -26.57
C ALA A 271 -16.59 -1.41 -26.37
N ALA A 272 -15.60 -0.95 -27.14
CA ALA A 272 -14.19 -1.31 -26.96
C ALA A 272 -13.64 -0.75 -25.64
N ILE A 273 -13.96 0.51 -25.30
CA ILE A 273 -13.57 1.12 -24.01
C ILE A 273 -14.16 0.34 -22.84
N TRP A 274 -15.43 -0.05 -22.92
CA TRP A 274 -16.06 -0.84 -21.85
C TRP A 274 -15.34 -2.17 -21.60
N LYS A 275 -14.99 -2.91 -22.65
CA LYS A 275 -14.22 -4.15 -22.54
C LYS A 275 -12.83 -3.91 -21.97
N LEU A 276 -12.16 -2.85 -22.41
CA LEU A 276 -10.84 -2.46 -21.90
C LEU A 276 -10.88 -2.18 -20.40
N VAL A 277 -11.84 -1.38 -19.95
CA VAL A 277 -12.01 -0.99 -18.54
C VAL A 277 -12.35 -2.19 -17.66
N GLN A 278 -13.20 -3.11 -18.14
CA GLN A 278 -13.46 -4.37 -17.45
C GLN A 278 -12.19 -5.21 -17.29
N GLY A 279 -11.39 -5.34 -18.35
CA GLY A 279 -10.10 -6.03 -18.31
C GLY A 279 -9.13 -5.39 -17.33
N PHE A 280 -8.99 -4.07 -17.35
CA PHE A 280 -8.13 -3.35 -16.41
C PHE A 280 -8.59 -3.48 -14.97
N ASN A 281 -9.90 -3.41 -14.73
CA ASN A 281 -10.47 -3.61 -13.40
C ASN A 281 -10.18 -5.01 -12.84
N SER A 282 -10.27 -6.04 -13.69
CA SER A 282 -10.03 -7.42 -13.25
C SER A 282 -8.54 -7.76 -13.09
N CYS A 283 -7.67 -7.20 -13.93
CA CYS A 283 -6.26 -7.58 -13.98
C CYS A 283 -5.32 -6.67 -13.19
N PHE A 284 -5.65 -5.38 -13.05
CA PHE A 284 -4.73 -4.37 -12.53
C PHE A 284 -5.27 -3.55 -11.36
N VAL A 285 -6.51 -3.78 -10.94
CA VAL A 285 -7.15 -3.04 -9.83
C VAL A 285 -7.40 -3.96 -8.66
N TYR A 286 -6.88 -3.60 -7.46
CA TYR A 286 -6.93 -4.46 -6.28
C TYR A 286 -7.45 -3.72 -5.04
N PRO A 287 -8.50 -4.26 -4.40
CA PRO A 287 -9.45 -5.21 -4.98
C PRO A 287 -10.18 -4.60 -6.17
N SER A 288 -10.60 -5.40 -7.15
CA SER A 288 -11.41 -4.90 -8.28
C SER A 288 -12.70 -4.26 -7.75
N ILE A 289 -13.18 -3.20 -8.41
CA ILE A 289 -14.48 -2.62 -8.07
C ILE A 289 -15.60 -3.49 -8.65
N ASP A 290 -16.74 -3.52 -7.97
CA ASP A 290 -17.88 -4.34 -8.39
C ASP A 290 -18.51 -3.82 -9.70
N GLY A 291 -19.28 -4.67 -10.36
CA GLY A 291 -19.87 -4.34 -11.67
C GLY A 291 -20.86 -3.17 -11.64
N ARG A 292 -21.51 -2.88 -10.50
CA ARG A 292 -22.45 -1.74 -10.38
C ARG A 292 -21.64 -0.45 -10.24
N GLU A 293 -20.63 -0.46 -9.40
CA GLU A 293 -19.72 0.68 -9.21
C GLU A 293 -18.98 1.00 -10.51
N LEU A 294 -18.46 -0.02 -11.22
CA LEU A 294 -17.78 0.14 -12.51
C LEU A 294 -18.73 0.74 -13.57
N THR A 295 -19.98 0.28 -13.61
CA THR A 295 -21.00 0.80 -14.53
C THR A 295 -21.32 2.27 -14.22
N ALA A 296 -21.46 2.62 -12.95
CA ALA A 296 -21.71 4.01 -12.53
C ALA A 296 -20.54 4.94 -12.89
N LEU A 297 -19.30 4.49 -12.65
CA LEU A 297 -18.08 5.20 -13.01
C LEU A 297 -18.02 5.43 -14.53
N PHE A 298 -18.27 4.39 -15.32
CA PHE A 298 -18.25 4.48 -16.79
C PHE A 298 -19.27 5.49 -17.31
N ARG A 299 -20.50 5.44 -16.82
CA ARG A 299 -21.55 6.42 -17.16
C ARG A 299 -21.16 7.84 -16.79
N SER A 300 -20.56 8.02 -15.61
CA SER A 300 -20.07 9.33 -15.15
C SER A 300 -19.01 9.90 -16.08
N ALA A 301 -18.03 9.09 -16.49
CA ALA A 301 -16.98 9.48 -17.42
C ALA A 301 -17.53 9.85 -18.82
N MET A 302 -18.50 9.06 -19.32
CA MET A 302 -19.21 9.35 -20.58
C MET A 302 -19.92 10.70 -20.53
N ASN A 303 -20.63 10.98 -19.42
CA ASN A 303 -21.35 12.24 -19.25
C ASN A 303 -20.43 13.44 -19.14
N THR A 304 -19.27 13.29 -18.49
CA THR A 304 -18.25 14.35 -18.40
C THR A 304 -17.76 14.74 -19.79
N ARG A 305 -17.36 13.76 -20.60
CA ARG A 305 -16.87 14.01 -21.96
C ARG A 305 -17.94 14.65 -22.87
N ARG A 306 -19.22 14.24 -22.71
CA ARG A 306 -20.34 14.82 -23.47
C ARG A 306 -20.56 16.29 -23.14
N LYS A 307 -20.35 16.70 -21.88
CA LYS A 307 -20.45 18.11 -21.46
C LYS A 307 -19.33 18.95 -22.04
N ASP A 308 -18.11 18.42 -22.08
CA ASP A 308 -16.95 19.11 -22.67
C ASP A 308 -17.17 19.40 -24.15
N LEU A 309 -17.74 18.41 -24.89
CA LEU A 309 -18.04 18.56 -26.33
C LEU A 309 -19.19 19.52 -26.64
N ASN A 310 -20.05 19.83 -25.66
CA ASN A 310 -21.15 20.78 -25.84
C ASN A 310 -20.76 22.23 -25.45
N ASN A 311 -19.59 22.41 -24.83
CA ASN A 311 -19.08 23.70 -24.37
C ASN A 311 -17.96 24.25 -25.28
N ASP A 312 -17.48 23.45 -26.25
CA ASP A 312 -16.59 23.85 -27.35
C ASP A 312 -17.39 24.16 -28.63
#